data_14471905cbea926609532b36be7b5545
#
_entry.id   14471905cbea926609532b36be7b5545
#
_cell.length_a   1.000
_cell.length_b   1.000
_cell.length_c   1.000
_cell.angle_alpha   90.00
_cell.angle_beta   90.00
_cell.angle_gamma   90.00
#
_symmetry.space_group_name_H-M   'P 1'
#
loop_
_entity.id
_entity.type
_entity.pdbx_description
1 polymer ?
#
loop_
_entity_poly.entity_id
_entity_poly.type
_entity_poly.pdbx_seq_one_letter_code
_entity_poly.pdbx_strand_id
1 'polypeptide(L)'
;HKPDRRQRQMCIRDSDKLRERVKNFSVEDGEAIKAIERTTNHDVKAVEYWIKELLRAEQYDAKTIEHVHFGLTSQDINNTAMPLMVRDAEQQVMLPALEATVEALKDIAQSTMDQAMLALTHGQPASPTTLGKELLVFVDRLSFCIEQIKQLQHSGKFGGATGNFNAHTVAYPSIHWAEEANAFYGMLGLQRQQVTTQIEHYDGLAARLDAWKRCAVVLVDLCRDIWSYISMNVFTQKVVKGEVGSSAMPHKVNPIDFENAEGNLLFAMSHCTFFGQKLPISRLQRDLTDSTVTRNLGLPFGHILIALHSLQKGLGKLKVNTEAIHATLEENWAVLAEAIQTILRREGVANPYEMLKALTRTGEGINEQTIKDLSLIHISEPTR
;
A
#
# COMPACT_ATOMS: atom_id res chain seq x y z
N HIS A 1 -44.53 8.91 -19.33
CA HIS A 1 -44.54 10.35 -19.04
C HIS A 1 -43.10 10.83 -18.90
N LYS A 2 -42.59 11.56 -19.93
CA LYS A 2 -41.35 12.33 -19.75
C LYS A 2 -41.65 13.47 -18.79
N PRO A 3 -40.91 13.66 -17.70
CA PRO A 3 -41.12 14.76 -16.78
C PRO A 3 -41.02 16.10 -17.53
N ASP A 4 -41.90 17.04 -17.22
CA ASP A 4 -41.94 18.38 -17.77
C ASP A 4 -40.61 19.12 -17.52
N ARG A 5 -40.24 20.05 -18.42
CA ARG A 5 -38.99 20.82 -18.33
C ARG A 5 -38.85 21.56 -16.99
N ARG A 6 -39.97 21.99 -16.40
CA ARG A 6 -40.01 22.60 -15.05
C ARG A 6 -39.70 21.59 -13.95
N GLN A 7 -40.20 20.33 -14.04
CA GLN A 7 -39.89 19.27 -13.08
C GLN A 7 -38.42 18.85 -13.14
N ARG A 8 -37.81 18.78 -14.35
CA ARG A 8 -36.37 18.50 -14.48
C ARG A 8 -35.51 19.62 -13.89
N GLN A 9 -35.86 20.88 -14.10
CA GLN A 9 -35.10 22.01 -13.52
C GLN A 9 -35.26 22.08 -12.00
N MET A 10 -36.42 21.73 -11.46
CA MET A 10 -36.65 21.63 -10.01
C MET A 10 -35.81 20.51 -9.39
N CYS A 11 -35.84 19.30 -9.94
CA CYS A 11 -35.02 18.18 -9.47
C CYS A 11 -33.49 18.47 -9.52
N ILE A 12 -33.00 19.23 -10.50
CA ILE A 12 -31.59 19.61 -10.59
C ILE A 12 -31.20 20.63 -9.49
N ARG A 13 -32.01 21.68 -9.27
CA ARG A 13 -31.78 22.65 -8.19
C ARG A 13 -31.82 22.03 -6.81
N ASP A 14 -32.69 21.06 -6.63
CA ASP A 14 -32.89 20.36 -5.35
C ASP A 14 -31.71 19.42 -5.03
N SER A 15 -31.18 18.73 -6.04
CA SER A 15 -29.97 17.93 -5.88
C SER A 15 -28.73 18.78 -5.56
N ASP A 16 -28.64 20.00 -6.06
CA ASP A 16 -27.50 20.89 -5.81
C ASP A 16 -27.48 21.38 -4.35
N LYS A 17 -28.65 21.72 -3.78
CA LYS A 17 -28.74 22.09 -2.35
C LYS A 17 -28.35 20.94 -1.43
N LEU A 18 -28.79 19.72 -1.71
CA LEU A 18 -28.38 18.54 -0.94
C LEU A 18 -26.88 18.27 -1.07
N ARG A 19 -26.31 18.41 -2.27
CA ARG A 19 -24.87 18.28 -2.50
C ARG A 19 -24.08 19.35 -1.72
N GLU A 20 -24.57 20.56 -1.70
CA GLU A 20 -23.96 21.65 -0.92
C GLU A 20 -24.02 21.36 0.57
N ARG A 21 -25.15 20.84 1.06
CA ARG A 21 -25.29 20.44 2.46
C ARG A 21 -24.33 19.32 2.85
N VAL A 22 -24.16 18.32 1.95
CA VAL A 22 -23.19 17.24 2.17
C VAL A 22 -21.74 17.75 2.18
N LYS A 23 -21.39 18.71 1.30
CA LYS A 23 -20.06 19.34 1.32
C LYS A 23 -19.76 20.09 2.61
N ASN A 24 -20.80 20.65 3.22
CA ASN A 24 -20.72 21.40 4.48
C ASN A 24 -21.14 20.55 5.69
N PHE A 25 -21.04 19.21 5.56
CA PHE A 25 -21.37 18.27 6.65
C PHE A 25 -20.47 18.54 7.87
N SER A 26 -21.09 18.69 9.03
CA SER A 26 -20.39 19.08 10.27
C SER A 26 -20.45 17.98 11.34
N VAL A 27 -19.72 18.19 12.42
CA VAL A 27 -19.76 17.32 13.60
C VAL A 27 -21.18 17.32 14.19
N GLU A 28 -21.84 18.46 14.22
CA GLU A 28 -23.21 18.63 14.74
C GLU A 28 -24.22 17.81 13.90
N ASP A 29 -24.04 17.72 12.59
CA ASP A 29 -24.84 16.85 11.72
C ASP A 29 -24.62 15.37 12.09
N GLY A 30 -23.38 15.00 12.33
CA GLY A 30 -23.03 13.66 12.79
C GLY A 30 -23.65 13.32 14.15
N GLU A 31 -23.64 14.25 15.09
CA GLU A 31 -24.28 14.10 16.41
C GLU A 31 -25.80 14.00 16.29
N ALA A 32 -26.44 14.79 15.41
CA ALA A 32 -27.87 14.69 15.14
C ALA A 32 -28.25 13.31 14.59
N ILE A 33 -27.50 12.78 13.62
CA ILE A 33 -27.70 11.42 13.12
C ILE A 33 -27.52 10.39 14.23
N LYS A 34 -26.48 10.52 15.07
CA LYS A 34 -26.25 9.64 16.21
C LYS A 34 -27.36 9.71 17.27
N ALA A 35 -27.97 10.87 17.44
CA ALA A 35 -29.15 11.01 18.31
C ALA A 35 -30.34 10.19 17.80
N ILE A 36 -30.60 10.23 16.48
CA ILE A 36 -31.65 9.42 15.84
C ILE A 36 -31.30 7.94 15.96
N GLU A 37 -30.03 7.56 15.71
CA GLU A 37 -29.57 6.17 15.79
C GLU A 37 -29.77 5.56 17.17
N ARG A 38 -29.55 6.31 18.24
CA ARG A 38 -29.81 5.82 19.62
C ARG A 38 -31.25 5.35 19.84
N THR A 39 -32.21 5.92 19.10
CA THR A 39 -33.62 5.53 19.20
C THR A 39 -33.98 4.43 18.21
N THR A 40 -33.46 4.51 16.97
CA THR A 40 -33.80 3.57 15.89
C THR A 40 -32.98 2.29 15.96
N ASN A 41 -31.85 2.29 16.64
CA ASN A 41 -30.84 1.23 16.69
C ASN A 41 -30.42 0.73 15.28
N HIS A 42 -30.38 1.67 14.32
CA HIS A 42 -30.05 1.38 12.92
C HIS A 42 -29.41 2.60 12.26
N ASP A 43 -28.15 2.45 11.85
CA ASP A 43 -27.28 3.50 11.30
C ASP A 43 -27.82 4.14 9.99
N VAL A 44 -28.04 3.34 8.95
CA VAL A 44 -28.50 3.85 7.65
C VAL A 44 -29.92 4.43 7.76
N LYS A 45 -30.79 3.86 8.61
CA LYS A 45 -32.14 4.42 8.86
C LYS A 45 -32.07 5.78 9.56
N ALA A 46 -31.11 5.98 10.43
CA ALA A 46 -30.88 7.27 11.06
C ALA A 46 -30.47 8.35 10.04
N VAL A 47 -29.60 8.01 9.09
CA VAL A 47 -29.24 8.91 7.99
C VAL A 47 -30.44 9.22 7.10
N GLU A 48 -31.26 8.20 6.76
CA GLU A 48 -32.50 8.42 6.00
C GLU A 48 -33.43 9.42 6.70
N TYR A 49 -33.65 9.26 7.99
CA TYR A 49 -34.50 10.18 8.76
C TYR A 49 -33.93 11.57 8.82
N TRP A 50 -32.65 11.73 9.06
CA TRP A 50 -31.96 13.02 9.04
C TRP A 50 -32.13 13.72 7.68
N ILE A 51 -31.94 13.02 6.56
CA ILE A 51 -32.16 13.57 5.21
C ILE A 51 -33.64 13.97 5.04
N LYS A 52 -34.59 13.13 5.46
CA LYS A 52 -36.02 13.46 5.38
C LYS A 52 -36.40 14.70 6.22
N GLU A 53 -35.77 14.89 7.37
CA GLU A 53 -35.95 16.08 8.19
C GLU A 53 -35.41 17.34 7.50
N LEU A 54 -34.22 17.27 6.88
CA LEU A 54 -33.68 18.37 6.08
C LEU A 54 -34.63 18.74 4.93
N LEU A 55 -35.13 17.75 4.18
CA LEU A 55 -36.06 17.99 3.09
C LEU A 55 -37.39 18.61 3.57
N ARG A 56 -37.88 18.22 4.75
CA ARG A 56 -39.08 18.83 5.35
C ARG A 56 -38.82 20.30 5.73
N ALA A 57 -37.68 20.59 6.32
CA ALA A 57 -37.29 21.95 6.69
C ALA A 57 -37.17 22.88 5.46
N GLU A 58 -36.72 22.34 4.33
CA GLU A 58 -36.63 23.01 3.03
C GLU A 58 -37.97 23.02 2.25
N GLN A 59 -39.05 22.52 2.86
CA GLN A 59 -40.42 22.50 2.33
C GLN A 59 -40.61 21.73 1.01
N TYR A 60 -39.87 20.59 0.87
CA TYR A 60 -40.09 19.69 -0.26
C TYR A 60 -41.45 18.97 -0.14
N ASP A 61 -42.02 18.59 -1.28
CA ASP A 61 -43.28 17.83 -1.31
C ASP A 61 -43.12 16.42 -0.70
N ALA A 62 -44.20 15.89 -0.15
CA ALA A 62 -44.22 14.60 0.51
C ALA A 62 -43.75 13.43 -0.39
N LYS A 63 -44.01 13.51 -1.71
CA LYS A 63 -43.61 12.48 -2.65
C LYS A 63 -42.09 12.47 -2.82
N THR A 64 -41.45 13.62 -2.95
CA THR A 64 -40.00 13.73 -3.01
C THR A 64 -39.35 13.19 -1.74
N ILE A 65 -39.89 13.54 -0.57
CA ILE A 65 -39.37 13.06 0.74
C ILE A 65 -39.45 11.52 0.81
N GLU A 66 -40.54 10.91 0.34
CA GLU A 66 -40.71 9.45 0.40
C GLU A 66 -39.85 8.68 -0.65
N HIS A 67 -39.22 9.39 -1.61
CA HIS A 67 -38.25 8.76 -2.50
C HIS A 67 -36.85 8.60 -1.87
N VAL A 68 -36.59 9.21 -0.71
CA VAL A 68 -35.35 8.94 0.03
C VAL A 68 -35.32 7.45 0.44
N HIS A 69 -34.28 6.75 0.06
CA HIS A 69 -34.08 5.31 0.28
C HIS A 69 -35.12 4.42 -0.47
N PHE A 70 -35.61 4.89 -1.62
CA PHE A 70 -36.62 4.17 -2.41
C PHE A 70 -36.07 2.84 -2.95
N GLY A 71 -36.69 1.72 -2.55
CA GLY A 71 -36.34 0.37 -2.97
C GLY A 71 -34.96 -0.13 -2.50
N LEU A 72 -34.20 0.68 -1.77
CA LEU A 72 -32.87 0.35 -1.30
C LEU A 72 -32.91 -0.51 -0.03
N THR A 73 -31.83 -1.26 0.18
CA THR A 73 -31.46 -1.80 1.47
C THR A 73 -30.24 -1.05 2.02
N SER A 74 -29.99 -1.13 3.33
CA SER A 74 -28.85 -0.46 3.94
C SER A 74 -27.51 -0.81 3.28
N GLN A 75 -27.40 -2.01 2.73
CA GLN A 75 -26.17 -2.42 2.05
C GLN A 75 -26.00 -1.83 0.64
N ASP A 76 -27.06 -1.39 0.00
CA ASP A 76 -26.90 -0.57 -1.22
C ASP A 76 -26.17 0.75 -0.91
N ILE A 77 -26.35 1.29 0.29
CA ILE A 77 -25.67 2.49 0.76
C ILE A 77 -24.24 2.17 1.22
N ASN A 78 -24.08 1.21 2.14
CA ASN A 78 -22.78 0.87 2.71
C ASN A 78 -21.82 0.31 1.67
N ASN A 79 -22.30 -0.58 0.78
CA ASN A 79 -21.46 -1.15 -0.30
C ASN A 79 -21.27 -0.21 -1.50
N THR A 80 -21.77 1.02 -1.44
CA THR A 80 -21.43 2.11 -2.34
C THR A 80 -20.50 3.12 -1.64
N ALA A 81 -20.80 3.49 -0.40
CA ALA A 81 -20.02 4.47 0.35
C ALA A 81 -18.62 3.95 0.70
N MET A 82 -18.50 2.68 1.14
CA MET A 82 -17.22 2.10 1.53
C MET A 82 -16.19 2.07 0.39
N PRO A 83 -16.47 1.55 -0.81
CA PRO A 83 -15.50 1.58 -1.90
C PRO A 83 -15.15 3.00 -2.34
N LEU A 84 -16.05 3.98 -2.20
CA LEU A 84 -15.72 5.40 -2.42
C LEU A 84 -14.71 5.90 -1.39
N MET A 85 -14.93 5.63 -0.10
CA MET A 85 -14.02 6.03 0.98
C MET A 85 -12.64 5.37 0.82
N VAL A 86 -12.59 4.09 0.48
CA VAL A 86 -11.32 3.38 0.24
C VAL A 86 -10.58 3.97 -0.95
N ARG A 87 -11.28 4.20 -2.07
CA ARG A 87 -10.71 4.82 -3.27
C ARG A 87 -10.10 6.19 -2.96
N ASP A 88 -10.86 7.03 -2.29
CA ASP A 88 -10.42 8.40 -2.00
C ASP A 88 -9.25 8.41 -1.01
N ALA A 89 -9.26 7.54 0.00
CA ALA A 89 -8.12 7.36 0.90
C ALA A 89 -6.87 6.86 0.16
N GLU A 90 -7.01 5.90 -0.75
CA GLU A 90 -5.90 5.41 -1.55
C GLU A 90 -5.33 6.47 -2.49
N GLN A 91 -6.19 7.14 -3.26
CA GLN A 91 -5.76 8.09 -4.28
C GLN A 91 -5.22 9.40 -3.70
N GLN A 92 -5.81 9.88 -2.60
CA GLN A 92 -5.47 11.19 -2.04
C GLN A 92 -4.40 11.13 -0.94
N VAL A 93 -4.22 9.97 -0.30
CA VAL A 93 -3.35 9.85 0.87
C VAL A 93 -2.33 8.73 0.74
N MET A 94 -2.79 7.49 0.53
CA MET A 94 -1.94 6.31 0.64
C MET A 94 -0.95 6.15 -0.50
N LEU A 95 -1.43 6.25 -1.75
CA LEU A 95 -0.56 6.17 -2.93
C LEU A 95 0.42 7.34 -2.99
N PRO A 96 0.03 8.61 -2.76
CA PRO A 96 0.99 9.71 -2.69
C PRO A 96 2.07 9.51 -1.62
N ALA A 97 1.72 9.01 -0.43
CA ALA A 97 2.69 8.73 0.62
C ALA A 97 3.66 7.59 0.24
N LEU A 98 3.16 6.54 -0.41
CA LEU A 98 3.98 5.44 -0.91
C LEU A 98 4.90 5.89 -2.05
N GLU A 99 4.38 6.63 -3.02
CA GLU A 99 5.16 7.20 -4.12
C GLU A 99 6.26 8.14 -3.63
N ALA A 100 5.97 8.97 -2.63
CA ALA A 100 6.99 9.83 -2.00
C ALA A 100 8.10 9.00 -1.31
N THR A 101 7.76 7.84 -0.73
CA THR A 101 8.76 6.92 -0.15
C THR A 101 9.62 6.30 -1.26
N VAL A 102 9.02 5.91 -2.38
CA VAL A 102 9.74 5.38 -3.54
C VAL A 102 10.69 6.42 -4.14
N GLU A 103 10.25 7.67 -4.28
CA GLU A 103 11.11 8.76 -4.79
C GLU A 103 12.28 9.04 -3.84
N ALA A 104 12.06 9.04 -2.52
CA ALA A 104 13.16 9.19 -1.56
C ALA A 104 14.20 8.05 -1.67
N LEU A 105 13.76 6.82 -1.94
CA LEU A 105 14.67 5.69 -2.20
C LEU A 105 15.41 5.85 -3.53
N LYS A 106 14.76 6.33 -4.58
CA LYS A 106 15.39 6.61 -5.89
C LYS A 106 16.48 7.67 -5.77
N ASP A 107 16.23 8.73 -5.02
CA ASP A 107 17.20 9.79 -4.80
C ASP A 107 18.49 9.27 -4.14
N ILE A 108 18.34 8.41 -3.11
CA ILE A 108 19.49 7.77 -2.47
C ILE A 108 20.16 6.79 -3.43
N ALA A 109 19.40 5.97 -4.15
CA ALA A 109 19.92 5.00 -5.12
C ALA A 109 20.74 5.71 -6.21
N GLN A 110 20.22 6.80 -6.77
CA GLN A 110 20.89 7.57 -7.80
C GLN A 110 22.18 8.23 -7.29
N SER A 111 22.16 8.78 -6.08
CA SER A 111 23.35 9.41 -5.48
C SER A 111 24.44 8.41 -5.11
N THR A 112 24.14 7.12 -5.08
CA THR A 112 25.03 6.02 -4.66
C THR A 112 25.21 4.95 -5.76
N MET A 113 24.82 5.26 -7.00
CA MET A 113 24.86 4.29 -8.11
C MET A 113 26.28 3.80 -8.42
N ASP A 114 27.29 4.64 -8.23
CA ASP A 114 28.71 4.33 -8.46
C ASP A 114 29.43 3.91 -7.16
N GLN A 115 28.74 3.87 -6.01
CA GLN A 115 29.33 3.45 -4.75
C GLN A 115 29.43 1.94 -4.70
N ALA A 116 30.58 1.39 -5.08
CA ALA A 116 30.85 -0.04 -4.92
C ALA A 116 30.74 -0.47 -3.46
N MET A 117 30.11 -1.61 -3.22
CA MET A 117 29.86 -2.18 -1.91
C MET A 117 30.01 -3.71 -1.94
N LEU A 118 30.51 -4.29 -0.87
CA LEU A 118 30.53 -5.73 -0.69
C LEU A 118 29.09 -6.26 -0.56
N ALA A 119 28.70 -7.19 -1.43
CA ALA A 119 27.44 -7.90 -1.22
C ALA A 119 27.61 -9.01 -0.18
N LEU A 120 26.54 -9.27 0.56
CA LEU A 120 26.49 -10.37 1.51
C LEU A 120 25.43 -11.38 1.05
N THR A 121 25.84 -12.63 0.85
CA THR A 121 24.92 -13.76 0.66
C THR A 121 25.06 -14.73 1.84
N HIS A 122 23.96 -15.13 2.43
CA HIS A 122 23.99 -15.91 3.68
C HIS A 122 24.81 -15.24 4.81
N GLY A 123 24.88 -13.88 4.81
CA GLY A 123 25.68 -13.12 5.75
C GLY A 123 27.19 -13.22 5.51
N GLN A 124 27.64 -13.79 4.39
CA GLN A 124 29.05 -13.95 4.04
C GLN A 124 29.42 -13.05 2.86
N PRO A 125 30.69 -12.59 2.81
CA PRO A 125 31.22 -11.82 1.69
C PRO A 125 31.01 -12.51 0.35
N ALA A 126 30.46 -11.79 -0.60
CA ALA A 126 30.16 -12.25 -1.97
C ALA A 126 30.61 -11.21 -2.99
N SER A 127 30.38 -11.48 -4.27
CA SER A 127 30.75 -10.57 -5.37
C SER A 127 30.22 -9.15 -5.12
N PRO A 128 31.04 -8.12 -5.40
CA PRO A 128 30.65 -6.72 -5.17
C PRO A 128 29.40 -6.33 -5.93
N THR A 129 28.65 -5.42 -5.34
CA THR A 129 27.48 -4.73 -5.90
C THR A 129 27.69 -3.21 -5.82
N THR A 130 26.64 -2.43 -6.04
CA THR A 130 26.64 -1.00 -5.69
C THR A 130 25.52 -0.72 -4.69
N LEU A 131 25.73 0.24 -3.78
CA LEU A 131 24.72 0.63 -2.80
C LEU A 131 23.45 1.13 -3.49
N GLY A 132 23.59 1.87 -4.60
CA GLY A 132 22.45 2.33 -5.38
C GLY A 132 21.63 1.18 -5.94
N LYS A 133 22.26 0.11 -6.46
CA LYS A 133 21.56 -1.08 -6.97
C LYS A 133 20.82 -1.82 -5.84
N GLU A 134 21.39 -1.93 -4.65
CA GLU A 134 20.72 -2.55 -3.50
C GLU A 134 19.40 -1.86 -3.16
N LEU A 135 19.39 -0.52 -3.16
CA LEU A 135 18.16 0.26 -2.93
C LEU A 135 17.19 0.21 -4.12
N LEU A 136 17.71 0.16 -5.34
CA LEU A 136 16.90 0.10 -6.56
C LEU A 136 16.05 -1.18 -6.65
N VAL A 137 16.49 -2.28 -6.02
CA VAL A 137 15.68 -3.51 -5.88
C VAL A 137 14.35 -3.22 -5.18
N PHE A 138 14.37 -2.43 -4.12
CA PHE A 138 13.15 -2.06 -3.40
C PHE A 138 12.28 -1.09 -4.21
N VAL A 139 12.88 -0.17 -4.94
CA VAL A 139 12.18 0.74 -5.87
C VAL A 139 11.40 -0.06 -6.92
N ASP A 140 12.04 -1.05 -7.55
CA ASP A 140 11.39 -1.91 -8.56
C ASP A 140 10.22 -2.69 -7.97
N ARG A 141 10.45 -3.36 -6.85
CA ARG A 141 9.43 -4.16 -6.13
C ARG A 141 8.23 -3.31 -5.67
N LEU A 142 8.47 -2.10 -5.15
CA LEU A 142 7.41 -1.19 -4.72
C LEU A 142 6.66 -0.60 -5.90
N SER A 143 7.36 -0.28 -7.00
CA SER A 143 6.72 0.17 -8.24
C SER A 143 5.76 -0.88 -8.79
N PHE A 144 6.17 -2.15 -8.79
CA PHE A 144 5.30 -3.27 -9.14
C PHE A 144 4.06 -3.34 -8.23
N CYS A 145 4.23 -3.17 -6.92
CA CYS A 145 3.09 -3.16 -5.98
C CYS A 145 2.13 -2.00 -6.24
N ILE A 146 2.65 -0.79 -6.53
CA ILE A 146 1.85 0.39 -6.88
C ILE A 146 0.99 0.10 -8.12
N GLU A 147 1.58 -0.45 -9.16
CA GLU A 147 0.84 -0.81 -10.38
C GLU A 147 -0.25 -1.86 -10.11
N GLN A 148 0.03 -2.86 -9.29
CA GLN A 148 -0.97 -3.86 -8.87
C GLN A 148 -2.17 -3.20 -8.15
N ILE A 149 -1.92 -2.27 -7.22
CA ILE A 149 -2.97 -1.54 -6.50
C ILE A 149 -3.79 -0.69 -7.47
N LYS A 150 -3.15 0.04 -8.39
CA LYS A 150 -3.81 0.92 -9.37
C LYS A 150 -4.68 0.16 -10.37
N GLN A 151 -4.35 -1.07 -10.73
CA GLN A 151 -5.11 -1.90 -11.66
C GLN A 151 -6.39 -2.48 -11.05
N LEU A 152 -6.47 -2.62 -9.73
CA LEU A 152 -7.65 -3.13 -9.05
C LEU A 152 -8.79 -2.12 -9.12
N GLN A 153 -9.98 -2.57 -9.49
CA GLN A 153 -11.16 -1.72 -9.57
C GLN A 153 -11.90 -1.67 -8.23
N HIS A 154 -12.46 -0.53 -7.90
CA HIS A 154 -13.33 -0.38 -6.75
C HIS A 154 -14.73 -0.82 -7.13
N SER A 155 -15.19 -1.92 -6.56
CA SER A 155 -16.50 -2.48 -6.82
C SER A 155 -17.48 -2.25 -5.68
N GLY A 156 -18.76 -2.29 -6.01
CA GLY A 156 -19.81 -2.18 -5.03
C GLY A 156 -21.11 -2.84 -5.51
N LYS A 157 -22.13 -2.77 -4.66
CA LYS A 157 -23.43 -3.43 -4.89
C LYS A 157 -24.57 -2.43 -4.82
N PHE A 158 -25.43 -2.47 -5.84
CA PHE A 158 -26.72 -1.81 -5.88
C PHE A 158 -27.74 -2.71 -6.57
N GLY A 159 -28.75 -3.17 -5.83
CA GLY A 159 -29.73 -4.13 -6.35
C GLY A 159 -30.87 -4.45 -5.37
N GLY A 160 -31.02 -3.71 -4.27
CA GLY A 160 -32.06 -3.93 -3.27
C GLY A 160 -31.77 -5.11 -2.33
N ALA A 161 -32.78 -5.58 -1.63
CA ALA A 161 -32.66 -6.48 -0.49
C ALA A 161 -31.96 -7.83 -0.77
N THR A 162 -32.00 -8.31 -2.00
CA THR A 162 -31.39 -9.59 -2.42
C THR A 162 -30.60 -9.47 -3.72
N GLY A 163 -30.29 -8.26 -4.17
CA GLY A 163 -29.52 -8.01 -5.40
C GLY A 163 -30.33 -8.11 -6.70
N ASN A 164 -31.65 -8.32 -6.63
CA ASN A 164 -32.51 -8.61 -7.78
C ASN A 164 -33.42 -7.46 -8.20
N PHE A 165 -33.29 -6.26 -7.62
CA PHE A 165 -34.20 -5.12 -7.87
C PHE A 165 -35.67 -5.39 -7.66
N ASN A 166 -36.07 -6.35 -6.81
CA ASN A 166 -37.46 -6.81 -6.67
C ASN A 166 -38.44 -5.66 -6.44
N ALA A 167 -38.21 -4.83 -5.43
CA ALA A 167 -39.10 -3.71 -5.11
C ALA A 167 -39.09 -2.63 -6.22
N HIS A 168 -37.96 -2.38 -6.83
CA HIS A 168 -37.80 -1.43 -7.92
C HIS A 168 -38.63 -1.88 -9.15
N THR A 169 -38.51 -3.15 -9.55
CA THR A 169 -39.18 -3.70 -10.72
C THR A 169 -40.70 -3.76 -10.51
N VAL A 170 -41.15 -4.09 -9.29
CA VAL A 170 -42.59 -4.06 -8.97
C VAL A 170 -43.15 -2.64 -9.04
N ALA A 171 -42.41 -1.65 -8.53
CA ALA A 171 -42.85 -0.26 -8.53
C ALA A 171 -42.80 0.40 -9.91
N TYR A 172 -41.78 0.10 -10.70
CA TYR A 172 -41.59 0.67 -12.04
C TYR A 172 -41.09 -0.41 -13.03
N PRO A 173 -41.98 -1.26 -13.53
CA PRO A 173 -41.62 -2.42 -14.36
C PRO A 173 -41.08 -2.08 -15.75
N SER A 174 -41.24 -0.82 -16.20
CA SER A 174 -40.76 -0.36 -17.50
C SER A 174 -39.32 0.16 -17.44
N ILE A 175 -38.68 0.24 -16.26
CA ILE A 175 -37.31 0.71 -16.08
C ILE A 175 -36.36 -0.48 -16.08
N HIS A 176 -35.26 -0.37 -16.87
CA HIS A 176 -34.16 -1.32 -16.86
C HIS A 176 -33.20 -1.03 -15.72
N TRP A 177 -33.59 -1.43 -14.49
CA TRP A 177 -32.90 -1.04 -13.25
C TRP A 177 -31.43 -1.43 -13.20
N ALA A 178 -31.04 -2.52 -13.84
CA ALA A 178 -29.63 -2.91 -13.91
C ALA A 178 -28.78 -1.91 -14.72
N GLU A 179 -29.34 -1.38 -15.82
CA GLU A 179 -28.67 -0.37 -16.66
C GLU A 179 -28.56 0.97 -15.92
N GLU A 180 -29.65 1.40 -15.28
CA GLU A 180 -29.67 2.63 -14.47
C GLU A 180 -28.66 2.55 -13.30
N ALA A 181 -28.57 1.40 -12.63
CA ALA A 181 -27.60 1.18 -11.57
C ALA A 181 -26.16 1.16 -12.10
N ASN A 182 -25.91 0.58 -13.28
CA ASN A 182 -24.60 0.64 -13.93
C ASN A 182 -24.22 2.08 -14.30
N ALA A 183 -25.16 2.85 -14.85
CA ALA A 183 -24.94 4.26 -15.18
C ALA A 183 -24.63 5.08 -13.91
N PHE A 184 -25.36 4.86 -12.82
CA PHE A 184 -25.11 5.49 -11.52
C PHE A 184 -23.71 5.18 -10.99
N TYR A 185 -23.29 3.91 -11.02
CA TYR A 185 -21.96 3.50 -10.59
C TYR A 185 -20.85 4.08 -11.46
N GLY A 186 -21.08 4.17 -12.77
CA GLY A 186 -20.18 4.85 -13.71
C GLY A 186 -19.97 6.32 -13.37
N MET A 187 -21.02 7.05 -12.97
CA MET A 187 -20.92 8.45 -12.50
C MET A 187 -20.09 8.58 -11.22
N LEU A 188 -20.07 7.54 -10.36
CA LEU A 188 -19.26 7.50 -9.14
C LEU A 188 -17.83 7.02 -9.38
N GLY A 189 -17.49 6.58 -10.60
CA GLY A 189 -16.19 5.96 -10.89
C GLY A 189 -15.99 4.62 -10.21
N LEU A 190 -17.08 3.89 -9.96
CA LEU A 190 -17.09 2.57 -9.36
C LEU A 190 -17.56 1.52 -10.37
N GLN A 191 -17.22 0.26 -10.14
CA GLN A 191 -17.75 -0.89 -10.87
C GLN A 191 -18.89 -1.53 -10.07
N ARG A 192 -20.10 -1.64 -10.66
CA ARG A 192 -21.18 -2.37 -10.03
C ARG A 192 -21.02 -3.86 -10.27
N GLN A 193 -21.09 -4.67 -9.23
CA GLN A 193 -21.21 -6.11 -9.35
C GLN A 193 -22.60 -6.48 -9.89
N GLN A 194 -22.62 -7.30 -10.95
CA GLN A 194 -23.87 -7.58 -11.70
C GLN A 194 -24.76 -8.59 -11.00
N VAL A 195 -24.16 -9.59 -10.37
CA VAL A 195 -24.87 -10.68 -9.67
C VAL A 195 -24.39 -10.69 -8.23
N THR A 196 -25.28 -10.35 -7.31
CA THR A 196 -24.96 -10.23 -5.87
C THR A 196 -26.07 -10.81 -5.02
N THR A 197 -25.78 -11.01 -3.75
CA THR A 197 -26.78 -11.22 -2.70
C THR A 197 -27.27 -9.86 -2.15
N GLN A 198 -27.61 -9.77 -0.89
CA GLN A 198 -27.90 -8.49 -0.24
C GLN A 198 -26.65 -7.59 -0.16
N ILE A 199 -25.46 -8.18 -0.18
CA ILE A 199 -24.18 -7.51 -0.02
C ILE A 199 -23.29 -7.64 -1.27
N GLU A 200 -22.28 -6.79 -1.34
CA GLU A 200 -21.13 -6.93 -2.21
C GLU A 200 -20.32 -8.18 -1.80
N HIS A 201 -19.65 -8.86 -2.74
CA HIS A 201 -18.90 -10.09 -2.46
C HIS A 201 -17.65 -9.86 -1.59
N TYR A 202 -17.16 -8.64 -1.54
CA TYR A 202 -15.89 -8.25 -0.92
C TYR A 202 -14.64 -8.89 -1.54
N ASP A 203 -14.76 -9.66 -2.61
CA ASP A 203 -13.60 -10.25 -3.30
C ASP A 203 -12.65 -9.18 -3.84
N GLY A 204 -13.19 -8.10 -4.42
CA GLY A 204 -12.43 -6.95 -4.90
C GLY A 204 -11.69 -6.21 -3.76
N LEU A 205 -12.37 -6.03 -2.63
CA LEU A 205 -11.76 -5.44 -1.44
C LEU A 205 -10.70 -6.36 -0.83
N ALA A 206 -10.93 -7.67 -0.79
CA ALA A 206 -9.96 -8.66 -0.33
C ALA A 206 -8.69 -8.64 -1.19
N ALA A 207 -8.84 -8.67 -2.52
CA ALA A 207 -7.71 -8.57 -3.45
C ALA A 207 -6.90 -7.28 -3.24
N ARG A 208 -7.58 -6.16 -2.98
CA ARG A 208 -6.94 -4.86 -2.68
C ARG A 208 -6.15 -4.90 -1.38
N LEU A 209 -6.72 -5.46 -0.32
CA LEU A 209 -6.02 -5.65 0.96
C LEU A 209 -4.83 -6.59 0.83
N ASP A 210 -4.92 -7.63 -0.02
CA ASP A 210 -3.79 -8.50 -0.34
C ASP A 210 -2.69 -7.76 -1.11
N ALA A 211 -3.03 -6.84 -2.01
CA ALA A 211 -2.05 -6.01 -2.69
C ALA A 211 -1.34 -5.04 -1.72
N TRP A 212 -2.06 -4.38 -0.83
CA TRP A 212 -1.47 -3.55 0.24
C TRP A 212 -0.63 -4.36 1.21
N LYS A 213 -1.06 -5.56 1.58
CA LYS A 213 -0.27 -6.48 2.40
C LYS A 213 1.05 -6.84 1.72
N ARG A 214 1.05 -7.13 0.42
CA ARG A 214 2.26 -7.42 -0.35
C ARG A 214 3.21 -6.22 -0.36
N CYS A 215 2.69 -5.01 -0.54
CA CYS A 215 3.47 -3.78 -0.42
C CYS A 215 4.10 -3.67 0.98
N ALA A 216 3.33 -3.92 2.04
CA ALA A 216 3.83 -3.91 3.41
C ALA A 216 4.95 -4.94 3.64
N VAL A 217 4.88 -6.13 3.03
CA VAL A 217 5.97 -7.13 3.07
C VAL A 217 7.27 -6.58 2.50
N VAL A 218 7.21 -5.89 1.35
CA VAL A 218 8.40 -5.27 0.74
C VAL A 218 8.98 -4.17 1.62
N LEU A 219 8.11 -3.38 2.24
CA LEU A 219 8.53 -2.31 3.16
C LEU A 219 9.15 -2.86 4.46
N VAL A 220 8.65 -3.98 4.99
CA VAL A 220 9.27 -4.69 6.13
C VAL A 220 10.68 -5.16 5.78
N ASP A 221 10.84 -5.76 4.60
CA ASP A 221 12.13 -6.22 4.10
C ASP A 221 13.13 -5.05 3.99
N LEU A 222 12.68 -3.93 3.40
CA LEU A 222 13.44 -2.68 3.36
C LEU A 222 13.86 -2.20 4.77
N CYS A 223 12.94 -2.20 5.74
CA CYS A 223 13.26 -1.77 7.11
C CYS A 223 14.39 -2.60 7.70
N ARG A 224 14.34 -3.91 7.49
CA ARG A 224 15.34 -4.86 8.02
C ARG A 224 16.69 -4.71 7.36
N ASP A 225 16.73 -4.52 6.05
CA ASP A 225 17.98 -4.30 5.33
C ASP A 225 18.62 -2.97 5.72
N ILE A 226 17.85 -1.88 5.78
CA ILE A 226 18.37 -0.58 6.24
C ILE A 226 18.87 -0.67 7.70
N TRP A 227 18.11 -1.34 8.58
CA TRP A 227 18.55 -1.59 9.95
C TRP A 227 19.89 -2.35 9.99
N SER A 228 20.02 -3.39 9.16
CA SER A 228 21.25 -4.17 9.03
C SER A 228 22.40 -3.32 8.50
N TYR A 229 22.18 -2.52 7.48
CA TYR A 229 23.19 -1.60 6.93
C TYR A 229 23.63 -0.53 7.94
N ILE A 230 22.72 -0.07 8.80
CA ILE A 230 23.10 0.82 9.92
C ILE A 230 23.97 0.06 10.94
N SER A 231 23.61 -1.17 11.30
CA SER A 231 24.38 -1.99 12.24
C SER A 231 25.79 -2.36 11.73
N MET A 232 25.94 -2.48 10.41
CA MET A 232 27.21 -2.73 9.72
C MET A 232 27.97 -1.43 9.39
N ASN A 233 27.48 -0.30 9.84
CA ASN A 233 28.09 1.02 9.59
C ASN A 233 28.15 1.43 8.10
N VAL A 234 27.39 0.78 7.22
CA VAL A 234 27.20 1.21 5.82
C VAL A 234 26.46 2.55 5.76
N PHE A 235 25.43 2.68 6.61
CA PHE A 235 24.76 3.94 6.88
C PHE A 235 25.05 4.42 8.29
N THR A 236 25.16 5.73 8.45
CA THR A 236 25.05 6.44 9.72
C THR A 236 23.80 7.31 9.72
N GLN A 237 23.38 7.79 10.88
CA GLN A 237 22.18 8.64 11.00
C GLN A 237 22.56 10.05 11.43
N LYS A 238 21.93 11.06 10.81
CA LYS A 238 22.06 12.46 11.24
C LYS A 238 21.49 12.63 12.65
N VAL A 239 22.23 13.27 13.54
CA VAL A 239 21.71 13.70 14.83
C VAL A 239 20.83 14.92 14.62
N VAL A 240 19.55 14.84 15.00
CA VAL A 240 18.64 15.97 14.93
C VAL A 240 18.63 16.68 16.28
N LYS A 241 18.85 17.99 16.28
CA LYS A 241 18.88 18.79 17.50
C LYS A 241 17.54 18.66 18.27
N GLY A 242 17.62 18.20 19.51
CA GLY A 242 16.45 18.00 20.37
C GLY A 242 15.88 16.57 20.35
N GLU A 243 16.31 15.70 19.45
CA GLU A 243 15.98 14.27 19.52
C GLU A 243 16.91 13.55 20.52
N VAL A 244 16.31 12.65 21.34
CA VAL A 244 17.05 11.80 22.28
C VAL A 244 17.15 10.41 21.65
N GLY A 245 18.35 10.02 21.21
CA GLY A 245 18.59 8.73 20.54
C GLY A 245 18.52 7.52 21.48
N SER A 246 18.81 7.72 22.76
CA SER A 246 18.73 6.71 23.83
C SER A 246 18.54 7.40 25.17
N SER A 247 17.67 6.85 26.02
CA SER A 247 17.41 7.37 27.38
C SER A 247 18.59 7.16 28.34
N ALA A 248 19.45 6.17 28.07
CA ALA A 248 20.56 5.79 28.95
C ALA A 248 21.96 6.07 28.37
N MET A 249 22.12 6.11 27.05
CA MET A 249 23.39 6.24 26.37
C MET A 249 23.37 7.44 25.39
N PRO A 250 23.84 8.62 25.78
CA PRO A 250 23.71 9.86 24.98
C PRO A 250 24.36 9.81 23.58
N HIS A 251 25.38 8.95 23.41
CA HIS A 251 26.10 8.78 22.14
C HIS A 251 25.39 7.84 21.14
N LYS A 252 24.35 7.11 21.59
CA LYS A 252 23.69 6.07 20.81
C LYS A 252 22.53 6.65 20.01
N VAL A 253 22.57 6.52 18.68
CA VAL A 253 21.49 6.90 17.77
C VAL A 253 20.83 5.62 17.23
N ASN A 254 19.69 5.26 17.80
CA ASN A 254 18.96 4.05 17.39
C ASN A 254 18.19 4.30 16.08
N PRO A 255 18.05 3.28 15.21
CA PRO A 255 17.27 3.36 13.97
C PRO A 255 15.74 3.24 14.23
N ILE A 256 15.22 3.98 15.23
CA ILE A 256 13.85 3.85 15.72
C ILE A 256 12.78 4.11 14.66
N ASP A 257 13.09 4.94 13.66
CA ASP A 257 12.14 5.23 12.59
C ASP A 257 11.87 3.96 11.74
N PHE A 258 12.88 3.14 11.48
CA PHE A 258 12.75 1.87 10.76
C PHE A 258 12.10 0.77 11.62
N GLU A 259 12.44 0.71 12.91
CA GLU A 259 11.81 -0.23 13.87
C GLU A 259 10.32 0.08 14.06
N ASN A 260 9.96 1.35 14.19
CA ASN A 260 8.57 1.79 14.27
C ASN A 260 7.79 1.48 12.98
N ALA A 261 8.41 1.71 11.82
CA ALA A 261 7.82 1.36 10.53
C ALA A 261 7.57 -0.15 10.44
N GLU A 262 8.56 -0.98 10.76
CA GLU A 262 8.45 -2.44 10.75
C GLU A 262 7.29 -2.92 11.64
N GLY A 263 7.22 -2.46 12.88
CA GLY A 263 6.17 -2.85 13.82
C GLY A 263 4.77 -2.52 13.31
N ASN A 264 4.56 -1.31 12.77
CA ASN A 264 3.29 -0.90 12.19
C ASN A 264 2.91 -1.70 10.94
N LEU A 265 3.87 -1.99 10.07
CA LEU A 265 3.65 -2.80 8.85
C LEU A 265 3.25 -4.24 9.19
N LEU A 266 3.90 -4.87 10.16
CA LEU A 266 3.54 -6.22 10.62
C LEU A 266 2.11 -6.25 11.18
N PHE A 267 1.72 -5.22 11.92
CA PHE A 267 0.37 -5.08 12.45
C PHE A 267 -0.65 -4.90 11.31
N ALA A 268 -0.35 -4.02 10.35
CA ALA A 268 -1.19 -3.82 9.16
C ALA A 268 -1.37 -5.12 8.36
N MET A 269 -0.30 -5.89 8.17
CA MET A 269 -0.35 -7.18 7.45
C MET A 269 -1.30 -8.18 8.11
N SER A 270 -1.33 -8.25 9.45
CA SER A 270 -2.25 -9.13 10.18
C SER A 270 -3.71 -8.73 9.94
N HIS A 271 -4.02 -7.42 9.96
CA HIS A 271 -5.35 -6.90 9.67
C HIS A 271 -5.77 -7.14 8.22
N CYS A 272 -4.90 -6.85 7.25
CA CYS A 272 -5.17 -7.14 5.84
C CYS A 272 -5.49 -8.61 5.62
N THR A 273 -4.73 -9.51 6.26
CA THR A 273 -4.96 -10.96 6.19
C THR A 273 -6.32 -11.34 6.78
N PHE A 274 -6.64 -10.82 7.96
CA PHE A 274 -7.94 -11.08 8.61
C PHE A 274 -9.11 -10.60 7.74
N PHE A 275 -9.07 -9.36 7.27
CA PHE A 275 -10.15 -8.80 6.43
C PHE A 275 -10.29 -9.55 5.10
N GLY A 276 -9.17 -9.83 4.41
CA GLY A 276 -9.16 -10.55 3.14
C GLY A 276 -9.73 -11.96 3.25
N GLN A 277 -9.56 -12.62 4.38
CA GLN A 277 -10.13 -13.95 4.64
C GLN A 277 -11.58 -13.90 5.14
N LYS A 278 -11.92 -12.90 5.97
CA LYS A 278 -13.24 -12.87 6.63
C LYS A 278 -14.32 -12.27 5.75
N LEU A 279 -14.05 -11.17 5.05
CA LEU A 279 -15.09 -10.40 4.37
C LEU A 279 -15.78 -11.17 3.23
N PRO A 280 -15.10 -11.97 2.39
CA PRO A 280 -15.75 -12.76 1.35
C PRO A 280 -16.67 -13.88 1.88
N ILE A 281 -16.64 -14.17 3.18
CA ILE A 281 -17.43 -15.24 3.78
C ILE A 281 -18.67 -14.65 4.45
N SER A 282 -19.85 -14.97 3.92
CA SER A 282 -21.16 -14.64 4.49
C SER A 282 -22.14 -15.81 4.37
N ARG A 283 -23.16 -15.84 5.22
CA ARG A 283 -24.17 -16.90 5.23
C ARG A 283 -25.34 -16.52 4.33
N LEU A 284 -25.69 -17.42 3.40
CA LEU A 284 -26.85 -17.28 2.51
C LEU A 284 -26.87 -15.90 1.82
N GLN A 285 -27.94 -15.12 1.98
CA GLN A 285 -28.03 -13.77 1.41
C GLN A 285 -27.19 -12.73 2.19
N ARG A 286 -27.02 -12.90 3.48
CA ARG A 286 -26.18 -12.09 4.37
C ARG A 286 -26.27 -12.57 5.81
N ASP A 287 -25.16 -12.40 6.56
CA ASP A 287 -25.15 -12.27 8.02
C ASP A 287 -24.58 -10.89 8.44
N LEU A 288 -24.70 -10.51 9.71
CA LEU A 288 -24.31 -9.18 10.19
C LEU A 288 -22.79 -9.04 10.44
N THR A 289 -22.03 -10.11 10.37
CA THR A 289 -20.60 -10.09 10.77
C THR A 289 -19.73 -9.18 9.90
N ASP A 290 -20.12 -8.96 8.63
CA ASP A 290 -19.47 -8.00 7.74
C ASP A 290 -19.51 -6.59 8.32
N SER A 291 -20.67 -6.13 8.78
CA SER A 291 -20.85 -4.79 9.35
C SER A 291 -19.97 -4.52 10.57
N THR A 292 -19.81 -5.52 11.44
CA THR A 292 -18.93 -5.41 12.62
C THR A 292 -17.48 -5.27 12.22
N VAL A 293 -17.04 -6.04 11.22
CA VAL A 293 -15.65 -6.10 10.77
C VAL A 293 -15.26 -4.86 9.98
N THR A 294 -16.09 -4.42 9.03
CA THR A 294 -15.78 -3.29 8.14
C THR A 294 -15.64 -1.94 8.86
N ARG A 295 -16.18 -1.79 10.07
CA ARG A 295 -15.96 -0.60 10.92
C ARG A 295 -14.50 -0.39 11.30
N ASN A 296 -13.69 -1.43 11.21
CA ASN A 296 -12.26 -1.40 11.52
C ASN A 296 -11.38 -1.36 10.27
N LEU A 297 -11.95 -1.19 9.08
CA LEU A 297 -11.22 -1.22 7.80
C LEU A 297 -10.14 -0.12 7.70
N GLY A 298 -10.29 0.98 8.42
CA GLY A 298 -9.29 2.03 8.48
C GLY A 298 -7.99 1.66 9.21
N LEU A 299 -8.00 0.62 10.07
CA LEU A 299 -6.82 0.25 10.87
C LEU A 299 -5.59 -0.12 10.03
N PRO A 300 -5.67 -1.06 9.05
CA PRO A 300 -4.50 -1.40 8.24
C PRO A 300 -3.95 -0.21 7.47
N PHE A 301 -4.83 0.63 6.89
CA PHE A 301 -4.41 1.84 6.18
C PHE A 301 -3.73 2.84 7.10
N GLY A 302 -4.26 3.06 8.32
CA GLY A 302 -3.66 3.93 9.32
C GLY A 302 -2.26 3.47 9.73
N HIS A 303 -2.08 2.18 10.00
CA HIS A 303 -0.77 1.62 10.33
C HIS A 303 0.23 1.69 9.17
N ILE A 304 -0.21 1.44 7.93
CA ILE A 304 0.67 1.62 6.74
C ILE A 304 1.08 3.08 6.60
N LEU A 305 0.17 4.03 6.78
CA LEU A 305 0.48 5.46 6.67
C LEU A 305 1.48 5.92 7.75
N ILE A 306 1.32 5.48 9.00
CA ILE A 306 2.27 5.74 10.08
C ILE A 306 3.66 5.20 9.69
N ALA A 307 3.72 3.99 9.15
CA ALA A 307 4.96 3.37 8.72
C ALA A 307 5.63 4.13 7.58
N LEU A 308 4.86 4.57 6.56
CA LEU A 308 5.40 5.35 5.44
C LEU A 308 5.99 6.69 5.92
N HIS A 309 5.31 7.39 6.82
CA HIS A 309 5.85 8.63 7.41
C HIS A 309 7.12 8.37 8.23
N SER A 310 7.15 7.27 9.01
CA SER A 310 8.35 6.85 9.74
C SER A 310 9.51 6.55 8.80
N LEU A 311 9.26 5.80 7.71
CA LEU A 311 10.25 5.50 6.68
C LEU A 311 10.80 6.76 6.03
N GLN A 312 9.95 7.68 5.59
CA GLN A 312 10.38 8.94 4.99
C GLN A 312 11.27 9.75 5.96
N LYS A 313 10.88 9.82 7.24
CA LYS A 313 11.68 10.45 8.28
C LYS A 313 13.05 9.76 8.45
N GLY A 314 13.06 8.43 8.52
CA GLY A 314 14.28 7.64 8.66
C GLY A 314 15.22 7.79 7.46
N LEU A 315 14.69 7.65 6.23
CA LEU A 315 15.45 7.82 4.99
C LEU A 315 16.12 9.21 4.91
N GLY A 316 15.39 10.27 5.31
CA GLY A 316 15.94 11.63 5.36
C GLY A 316 17.09 11.84 6.35
N LYS A 317 17.27 10.94 7.32
CA LYS A 317 18.36 10.96 8.30
C LYS A 317 19.58 10.15 7.86
N LEU A 318 19.48 9.27 6.86
CA LEU A 318 20.59 8.43 6.44
C LEU A 318 21.74 9.25 5.86
N LYS A 319 22.96 8.80 6.17
CA LYS A 319 24.21 9.24 5.55
C LYS A 319 24.99 8.01 5.17
N VAL A 320 25.46 7.98 3.93
CA VAL A 320 26.36 6.93 3.45
C VAL A 320 27.72 7.07 4.12
N ASN A 321 28.26 5.98 4.61
CA ASN A 321 29.61 5.90 5.18
C ASN A 321 30.56 5.27 4.15
N THR A 322 31.00 6.09 3.21
CA THR A 322 31.87 5.66 2.10
C THR A 322 33.18 5.04 2.60
N GLU A 323 33.74 5.56 3.70
CA GLU A 323 35.00 5.04 4.27
C GLU A 323 34.83 3.61 4.78
N ALA A 324 33.76 3.32 5.53
CA ALA A 324 33.48 1.98 6.02
C ALA A 324 33.16 0.99 4.89
N ILE A 325 32.42 1.43 3.88
CA ILE A 325 32.13 0.62 2.69
C ILE A 325 33.42 0.24 1.97
N HIS A 326 34.31 1.20 1.76
CA HIS A 326 35.59 0.97 1.10
C HIS A 326 36.49 0.04 1.93
N ALA A 327 36.63 0.27 3.24
CA ALA A 327 37.40 -0.59 4.13
C ALA A 327 36.92 -2.05 4.07
N THR A 328 35.60 -2.28 4.07
CA THR A 328 35.02 -3.62 3.97
C THR A 328 35.37 -4.30 2.63
N LEU A 329 35.44 -3.56 1.53
CA LEU A 329 35.88 -4.10 0.23
C LEU A 329 37.34 -4.48 0.25
N GLU A 330 38.21 -3.62 0.79
CA GLU A 330 39.66 -3.84 0.88
C GLU A 330 40.02 -5.06 1.75
N GLU A 331 39.22 -5.38 2.74
CA GLU A 331 39.38 -6.57 3.59
C GLU A 331 38.96 -7.87 2.91
N ASN A 332 38.29 -7.83 1.76
CA ASN A 332 37.62 -8.99 1.16
C ASN A 332 38.00 -9.26 -0.31
N TRP A 333 39.28 -9.14 -0.67
CA TRP A 333 39.78 -9.41 -2.04
C TRP A 333 39.43 -10.79 -2.59
N ALA A 334 39.19 -11.78 -1.71
CA ALA A 334 38.81 -13.14 -2.09
C ALA A 334 37.52 -13.20 -2.93
N VAL A 335 36.64 -12.21 -2.82
CA VAL A 335 35.37 -12.16 -3.57
C VAL A 335 35.57 -11.99 -5.08
N LEU A 336 36.75 -11.54 -5.53
CA LEU A 336 37.10 -11.44 -6.94
C LEU A 336 37.33 -12.81 -7.59
N ALA A 337 37.45 -13.90 -6.79
CA ALA A 337 37.71 -15.25 -7.29
C ALA A 337 36.66 -15.73 -8.31
N GLU A 338 35.40 -15.32 -8.17
CA GLU A 338 34.34 -15.66 -9.14
C GLU A 338 34.60 -15.05 -10.52
N ALA A 339 34.90 -13.76 -10.58
CA ALA A 339 35.21 -13.06 -11.84
C ALA A 339 36.48 -13.63 -12.50
N ILE A 340 37.52 -13.83 -11.71
CA ILE A 340 38.78 -14.42 -12.18
C ILE A 340 38.56 -15.83 -12.73
N GLN A 341 37.83 -16.68 -12.01
CA GLN A 341 37.47 -18.02 -12.47
C GLN A 341 36.75 -17.99 -13.82
N THR A 342 35.84 -17.04 -13.99
CA THR A 342 35.08 -16.89 -15.23
C THR A 342 35.97 -16.48 -16.41
N ILE A 343 36.92 -15.57 -16.17
CA ILE A 343 37.93 -15.17 -17.16
C ILE A 343 38.83 -16.38 -17.52
N LEU A 344 39.36 -17.09 -16.53
CA LEU A 344 40.20 -18.25 -16.78
C LEU A 344 39.48 -19.35 -17.58
N ARG A 345 38.18 -19.56 -17.33
CA ARG A 345 37.34 -20.47 -18.14
C ARG A 345 37.20 -20.00 -19.58
N ARG A 346 37.01 -18.71 -19.80
CA ARG A 346 36.94 -18.10 -21.14
C ARG A 346 38.25 -18.33 -21.92
N GLU A 347 39.39 -18.21 -21.25
CA GLU A 347 40.71 -18.42 -21.82
C GLU A 347 41.10 -19.91 -21.95
N GLY A 348 40.23 -20.84 -21.60
CA GLY A 348 40.46 -22.28 -21.73
C GLY A 348 41.43 -22.89 -20.71
N VAL A 349 41.70 -22.21 -19.61
CA VAL A 349 42.55 -22.72 -18.51
C VAL A 349 41.90 -23.93 -17.86
N ALA A 350 42.67 -25.00 -17.67
CA ALA A 350 42.18 -26.23 -17.03
C ALA A 350 41.99 -26.06 -15.52
N ASN A 351 40.84 -26.56 -15.01
CA ASN A 351 40.51 -26.61 -13.58
C ASN A 351 40.61 -25.24 -12.83
N PRO A 352 40.10 -24.14 -13.33
CA PRO A 352 40.26 -22.81 -12.73
C PRO A 352 39.65 -22.70 -11.34
N TYR A 353 38.56 -23.44 -11.04
CA TYR A 353 37.97 -23.50 -9.71
C TYR A 353 38.93 -24.08 -8.68
N GLU A 354 39.55 -25.22 -8.97
CA GLU A 354 40.48 -25.88 -8.03
C GLU A 354 41.74 -25.04 -7.82
N MET A 355 42.22 -24.33 -8.83
CA MET A 355 43.33 -23.38 -8.70
C MET A 355 43.02 -22.26 -7.72
N LEU A 356 41.88 -21.63 -7.87
CA LEU A 356 41.45 -20.52 -6.98
C LEU A 356 41.11 -21.03 -5.57
N LYS A 357 40.50 -22.24 -5.47
CA LYS A 357 40.24 -22.89 -4.18
C LYS A 357 41.53 -23.18 -3.41
N ALA A 358 42.57 -23.65 -4.08
CA ALA A 358 43.87 -23.85 -3.47
C ALA A 358 44.45 -22.52 -2.93
N LEU A 359 44.28 -21.42 -3.67
CA LEU A 359 44.73 -20.09 -3.26
C LEU A 359 43.93 -19.54 -2.06
N THR A 360 42.60 -19.71 -2.09
CA THR A 360 41.68 -19.10 -1.09
C THR A 360 41.61 -19.88 0.23
N ARG A 361 42.09 -21.12 0.29
CA ARG A 361 42.06 -22.00 1.48
C ARG A 361 43.42 -22.22 2.16
N THR A 362 44.41 -21.39 1.87
CA THR A 362 45.75 -21.50 2.47
C THR A 362 45.83 -20.98 3.90
N GLY A 363 44.80 -20.29 4.40
CA GLY A 363 44.82 -19.59 5.70
C GLY A 363 45.62 -18.30 5.71
N GLU A 364 46.29 -17.96 4.62
CA GLU A 364 46.92 -16.65 4.39
C GLU A 364 45.87 -15.71 3.73
N GLY A 365 45.75 -14.48 4.23
CA GLY A 365 44.77 -13.51 3.71
C GLY A 365 45.02 -13.21 2.24
N ILE A 366 43.98 -13.26 1.41
CA ILE A 366 44.03 -12.82 0.03
C ILE A 366 43.99 -11.29 0.01
N ASN A 367 44.97 -10.68 -0.63
CA ASN A 367 45.10 -9.22 -0.79
C ASN A 367 45.32 -8.86 -2.26
N GLU A 368 45.39 -7.58 -2.54
CA GLU A 368 45.64 -7.05 -3.88
C GLU A 368 46.85 -7.69 -4.57
N GLN A 369 47.96 -7.86 -3.83
CA GLN A 369 49.20 -8.41 -4.38
C GLN A 369 49.00 -9.90 -4.77
N THR A 370 48.35 -10.69 -3.93
CA THR A 370 48.02 -12.11 -4.22
C THR A 370 47.23 -12.26 -5.53
N ILE A 371 46.27 -11.36 -5.76
CA ILE A 371 45.44 -11.35 -7.00
C ILE A 371 46.28 -10.89 -8.19
N LYS A 372 47.14 -9.88 -8.05
CA LYS A 372 48.04 -9.43 -9.11
C LYS A 372 49.05 -10.53 -9.51
N ASP A 373 49.64 -11.21 -8.56
CA ASP A 373 50.57 -12.30 -8.81
C ASP A 373 49.91 -13.46 -9.57
N LEU A 374 48.66 -13.82 -9.20
CA LEU A 374 47.89 -14.79 -9.92
C LEU A 374 47.61 -14.38 -11.37
N SER A 375 47.28 -13.11 -11.61
CA SER A 375 47.02 -12.57 -12.94
C SER A 375 48.24 -12.59 -13.85
N LEU A 376 49.41 -12.28 -13.29
CA LEU A 376 50.71 -12.28 -14.01
C LEU A 376 51.16 -13.69 -14.41
N ILE A 377 50.84 -14.71 -13.60
CA ILE A 377 51.26 -16.09 -13.84
C ILE A 377 50.38 -16.77 -14.91
N HIS A 378 49.10 -16.38 -15.02
CA HIS A 378 48.12 -17.13 -15.79
C HIS A 378 47.42 -16.35 -16.90
N ILE A 379 47.58 -15.04 -16.98
CA ILE A 379 47.03 -14.21 -18.05
C ILE A 379 48.23 -13.68 -18.86
N SER A 380 48.81 -14.57 -19.69
CA SER A 380 49.73 -14.12 -20.75
C SER A 380 48.98 -13.22 -21.73
N GLU A 381 49.66 -12.17 -22.23
CA GLU A 381 49.10 -11.21 -23.17
C GLU A 381 48.32 -11.92 -24.29
N PRO A 382 47.17 -11.37 -24.75
CA PRO A 382 46.42 -11.97 -25.86
C PRO A 382 47.34 -12.05 -27.06
N THR A 383 47.69 -13.25 -27.44
CA THR A 383 48.27 -13.52 -28.77
C THR A 383 47.28 -13.04 -29.80
N ARG A 384 47.71 -12.10 -30.65
CA ARG A 384 46.97 -11.41 -31.70
C ARG A 384 46.19 -12.34 -32.63
#